data_a54818d11a30d81651c03cb0077b3a0c
#
_entry.id   a54818d11a30d81651c03cb0077b3a0c
#
_cell.length_a   1.000
_cell.length_b   1.000
_cell.length_c   1.000
_cell.angle_alpha   90.00
_cell.angle_beta   90.00
_cell.angle_gamma   90.00
#
_symmetry.space_group_name_H-M   'P 1'
#
loop_
_entity.id
_entity.type
_entity.pdbx_description
1 polymer ?
#
loop_
_entity_poly.entity_id
_entity_poly.type
_entity_poly.pdbx_seq_one_letter_code
_entity_poly.pdbx_strand_id
1 'polypeptide(L)'
;MKMKPLIRNLIPVLLLALCSISLHAQPAKNQSTVVVLKTANTLLQARQYEPALEYFKKALQQAKNSKNIYQQAQAWEGLATLYSQTKQSTEALVAFQTAIKLYKGIGYNMIADLLNTQMRQFLGVGDLYAGIEIGAKGIKLTVIDVKPGSQISDFTLRMDTSINTDAAALSYQSEKETLDAITLLYEIIQDRFEVPDKRIYIVISSGLKQELDKYNKADYFAGIIRPKQLDPKIKISFVTVDEEAAFSFKGIVPQASRLTANQLDIGSANTKGGYQDLSRKFIPVTFPIGTRSFQKLLENRVTGNSSMFDYRKAAEKLITDSLGRMINYSFRDKAEFKSREQIYLSGGIVWCIASLMHPEKIKDPQIELSLQDILDFQNLASTDFETLANPELSKTMTTEDAAASRANIKRVLNTYDQKSLLAGSVWLGELIRQLNSSNPNRKLLFPRYAYVGWISGYIMDKISRQYTDVAAN
;
A
#
# COMPACT_ATOMS: atom_id res chain seq x y z
N MET A 1 77.19 24.23 8.26
CA MET A 1 77.60 24.02 9.63
C MET A 1 76.64 23.03 10.29
N LYS A 2 77.11 21.80 10.50
CA LYS A 2 76.92 20.93 11.68
C LYS A 2 75.48 20.73 12.15
N MET A 3 74.84 19.58 12.41
CA MET A 3 75.31 18.17 12.56
C MET A 3 73.98 17.37 12.84
N LYS A 4 73.87 16.17 12.28
CA LYS A 4 72.94 15.11 12.79
C LYS A 4 73.36 14.66 14.19
N PRO A 5 72.48 14.04 14.99
CA PRO A 5 72.41 12.58 15.01
C PRO A 5 70.97 12.03 15.12
N LEU A 6 70.63 11.02 14.38
CA LEU A 6 70.59 9.58 14.73
C LEU A 6 70.17 9.29 16.20
N ILE A 7 68.87 8.89 16.32
CA ILE A 7 68.49 7.98 17.38
C ILE A 7 67.80 6.78 16.79
N ARG A 8 68.43 5.69 17.05
CA ARG A 8 68.28 4.32 16.59
C ARG A 8 67.09 3.64 17.25
N ASN A 9 66.26 2.99 16.44
CA ASN A 9 65.18 2.11 16.87
C ASN A 9 65.68 0.99 17.77
N LEU A 10 65.08 0.87 18.94
CA LEU A 10 65.15 -0.32 19.78
C LEU A 10 63.75 -0.97 19.76
N ILE A 11 63.63 -1.99 18.95
CA ILE A 11 62.51 -2.93 19.00
C ILE A 11 62.88 -3.95 20.10
N PRO A 12 62.06 -4.11 21.16
CA PRO A 12 62.23 -5.27 22.01
C PRO A 12 61.59 -6.47 21.32
N VAL A 13 62.42 -7.38 20.86
CA VAL A 13 62.02 -8.73 20.48
C VAL A 13 61.58 -9.44 21.76
N LEU A 14 60.28 -9.54 21.95
CA LEU A 14 59.71 -10.39 23.00
C LEU A 14 59.72 -11.83 22.45
N LEU A 15 60.68 -12.59 22.92
CA LEU A 15 60.75 -14.04 22.76
C LEU A 15 59.50 -14.64 23.42
N LEU A 16 58.53 -15.02 22.61
CA LEU A 16 57.45 -15.93 23.01
C LEU A 16 58.07 -17.32 23.20
N ALA A 17 58.39 -17.62 24.45
CA ALA A 17 58.66 -18.98 24.87
C ALA A 17 57.42 -19.82 24.61
N LEU A 18 57.46 -20.68 23.61
CA LEU A 18 56.54 -21.78 23.38
C LEU A 18 56.61 -22.75 24.58
N CYS A 19 55.91 -22.41 25.66
CA CYS A 19 55.53 -23.43 26.63
C CYS A 19 54.48 -24.32 25.95
N SER A 20 54.91 -25.44 25.41
CA SER A 20 54.10 -26.58 25.07
C SER A 20 53.47 -27.13 26.35
N ILE A 21 52.42 -26.47 26.83
CA ILE A 21 51.58 -27.06 27.85
C ILE A 21 50.73 -28.10 27.08
N SER A 22 51.20 -29.34 27.20
CA SER A 22 50.36 -30.50 26.87
C SER A 22 49.16 -30.42 27.83
N LEU A 23 48.11 -29.72 27.38
CA LEU A 23 46.82 -29.84 28.01
C LEU A 23 46.35 -31.28 27.80
N HIS A 24 46.64 -32.13 28.79
CA HIS A 24 45.92 -33.35 28.92
C HIS A 24 44.45 -32.96 29.01
N ALA A 25 43.71 -33.25 27.95
CA ALA A 25 42.26 -33.10 27.92
C ALA A 25 41.69 -33.93 29.07
N GLN A 26 41.44 -33.31 30.21
CA GLN A 26 40.53 -33.93 31.20
C GLN A 26 39.24 -34.29 30.47
N PRO A 27 38.70 -35.51 30.68
CA PRO A 27 37.43 -35.88 30.09
C PRO A 27 36.46 -34.78 30.45
N ALA A 28 35.93 -34.13 29.42
CA ALA A 28 35.06 -32.95 29.54
C ALA A 28 33.94 -33.30 30.52
N LYS A 29 33.96 -32.71 31.73
CA LYS A 29 32.82 -32.70 32.66
C LYS A 29 31.62 -32.32 31.78
N ASN A 30 30.57 -33.16 31.78
CA ASN A 30 29.37 -32.97 31.02
C ASN A 30 28.83 -31.56 31.26
N GLN A 31 29.18 -30.61 30.38
CA GLN A 31 28.66 -29.25 30.46
C GLN A 31 27.14 -29.33 30.34
N SER A 32 26.42 -28.62 31.20
CA SER A 32 24.96 -28.59 31.10
C SER A 32 24.51 -28.05 29.72
N THR A 33 23.44 -28.53 29.20
CA THR A 33 22.89 -28.08 27.92
C THR A 33 22.72 -26.55 27.85
N VAL A 34 22.40 -25.91 28.98
CA VAL A 34 22.26 -24.45 29.07
C VAL A 34 23.59 -23.76 28.80
N VAL A 35 24.71 -24.27 29.35
CA VAL A 35 26.06 -23.70 29.10
C VAL A 35 26.44 -23.89 27.64
N VAL A 36 26.17 -25.06 27.06
CA VAL A 36 26.43 -25.35 25.63
C VAL A 36 25.64 -24.41 24.71
N LEU A 37 24.37 -24.19 25.01
CA LEU A 37 23.51 -23.23 24.25
C LEU A 37 24.03 -21.79 24.39
N LYS A 38 24.44 -21.37 25.59
CA LYS A 38 25.01 -20.05 25.83
C LYS A 38 26.28 -19.85 25.01
N THR A 39 27.17 -20.83 25.00
CA THR A 39 28.40 -20.80 24.20
C THR A 39 28.09 -20.73 22.71
N ALA A 40 27.16 -21.56 22.23
CA ALA A 40 26.72 -21.54 20.85
C ALA A 40 26.20 -20.15 20.40
N ASN A 41 25.36 -19.51 21.22
CA ASN A 41 24.85 -18.17 20.95
C ASN A 41 25.97 -17.10 20.97
N THR A 42 26.92 -17.19 21.88
CA THR A 42 28.07 -16.27 21.91
C THR A 42 28.91 -16.39 20.65
N LEU A 43 29.17 -17.62 20.18
CA LEU A 43 29.90 -17.87 18.93
C LEU A 43 29.13 -17.37 17.72
N LEU A 44 27.83 -17.54 17.68
CA LEU A 44 26.96 -17.03 16.63
C LEU A 44 27.00 -15.50 16.57
N GLN A 45 26.89 -14.83 17.70
CA GLN A 45 27.01 -13.37 17.80
C GLN A 45 28.39 -12.86 17.35
N ALA A 46 29.45 -13.63 17.64
CA ALA A 46 30.80 -13.37 17.15
C ALA A 46 31.03 -13.75 15.68
N ARG A 47 29.98 -14.19 14.96
CA ARG A 47 30.00 -14.66 13.57
C ARG A 47 30.93 -15.85 13.33
N GLN A 48 31.23 -16.63 14.38
CA GLN A 48 31.97 -17.87 14.28
C GLN A 48 31.01 -19.02 13.97
N TYR A 49 30.57 -19.10 12.72
CA TYR A 49 29.44 -19.95 12.32
C TYR A 49 29.72 -21.44 12.46
N GLU A 50 30.89 -21.93 12.05
CA GLU A 50 31.22 -23.35 12.12
C GLU A 50 31.30 -23.84 13.58
N PRO A 51 32.05 -23.18 14.49
CA PRO A 51 32.03 -23.56 15.91
C PRO A 51 30.63 -23.44 16.50
N ALA A 52 29.86 -22.39 16.17
CA ALA A 52 28.47 -22.23 16.66
C ALA A 52 27.59 -23.40 16.24
N LEU A 53 27.70 -23.86 14.97
CA LEU A 53 26.96 -25.00 14.45
C LEU A 53 27.23 -26.28 15.27
N GLU A 54 28.49 -26.56 15.53
CA GLU A 54 28.88 -27.73 16.32
C GLU A 54 28.33 -27.68 17.75
N TYR A 55 28.38 -26.51 18.39
CA TYR A 55 27.82 -26.34 19.72
C TYR A 55 26.27 -26.43 19.74
N PHE A 56 25.57 -25.91 18.73
CA PHE A 56 24.13 -26.10 18.62
C PHE A 56 23.74 -27.56 18.39
N LYS A 57 24.46 -28.30 17.54
CA LYS A 57 24.26 -29.74 17.35
C LYS A 57 24.48 -30.52 18.66
N LYS A 58 25.55 -30.20 19.40
CA LYS A 58 25.85 -30.79 20.70
C LYS A 58 24.75 -30.50 21.69
N ALA A 59 24.27 -29.26 21.78
CA ALA A 59 23.16 -28.86 22.65
C ALA A 59 21.87 -29.61 22.30
N LEU A 60 21.56 -29.73 21.02
CA LEU A 60 20.38 -30.46 20.54
C LEU A 60 20.44 -31.94 20.93
N GLN A 61 21.60 -32.57 20.80
CA GLN A 61 21.79 -33.98 21.17
C GLN A 61 21.61 -34.18 22.69
N GLN A 62 22.19 -33.29 23.50
CA GLN A 62 22.03 -33.33 24.97
C GLN A 62 20.56 -33.11 25.38
N ALA A 63 19.88 -32.15 24.77
CA ALA A 63 18.48 -31.84 25.02
C ALA A 63 17.54 -33.00 24.61
N LYS A 64 17.87 -33.74 23.54
CA LYS A 64 17.17 -34.96 23.14
C LYS A 64 17.35 -36.08 24.19
N ASN A 65 18.58 -36.32 24.63
CA ASN A 65 18.90 -37.33 25.60
C ASN A 65 18.21 -37.06 26.94
N SER A 66 18.10 -35.78 27.34
CA SER A 66 17.39 -35.37 28.58
C SER A 66 15.88 -35.20 28.38
N LYS A 67 15.36 -35.41 27.18
CA LYS A 67 13.95 -35.22 26.82
C LYS A 67 13.45 -33.78 27.11
N ASN A 68 14.33 -32.81 27.18
CA ASN A 68 13.97 -31.43 27.46
C ASN A 68 13.54 -30.69 26.16
N ILE A 69 12.23 -30.64 25.94
CA ILE A 69 11.64 -30.06 24.73
C ILE A 69 11.96 -28.57 24.56
N TYR A 70 11.99 -27.81 25.68
CA TYR A 70 12.32 -26.36 25.63
C TYR A 70 13.75 -26.13 25.13
N GLN A 71 14.73 -26.89 25.64
CA GLN A 71 16.12 -26.78 25.19
C GLN A 71 16.32 -27.29 23.76
N GLN A 72 15.52 -28.27 23.31
CA GLN A 72 15.50 -28.67 21.90
C GLN A 72 15.02 -27.53 21.03
N ALA A 73 13.94 -26.84 21.42
CA ALA A 73 13.41 -25.69 20.71
C ALA A 73 14.44 -24.55 20.60
N GLN A 74 15.13 -24.24 21.70
CA GLN A 74 16.20 -23.24 21.73
C GLN A 74 17.38 -23.60 20.81
N ALA A 75 17.79 -24.88 20.76
CA ALA A 75 18.85 -25.31 19.87
C ALA A 75 18.43 -25.16 18.37
N TRP A 76 17.20 -25.52 18.04
CA TRP A 76 16.65 -25.32 16.71
C TRP A 76 16.46 -23.86 16.32
N GLU A 77 16.09 -23.00 17.26
CA GLU A 77 16.04 -21.53 17.09
C GLU A 77 17.41 -20.97 16.73
N GLY A 78 18.46 -21.38 17.48
CA GLY A 78 19.83 -20.97 17.19
C GLY A 78 20.33 -21.46 15.84
N LEU A 79 20.01 -22.70 15.47
CA LEU A 79 20.30 -23.26 14.13
C LEU A 79 19.57 -22.49 13.02
N ALA A 80 18.29 -22.13 13.24
CA ALA A 80 17.53 -21.33 12.28
C ALA A 80 18.19 -19.96 12.02
N THR A 81 18.63 -19.29 13.08
CA THR A 81 19.33 -18.02 12.99
C THR A 81 20.67 -18.17 12.26
N LEU A 82 21.44 -19.20 12.62
CA LEU A 82 22.73 -19.50 11.97
C LEU A 82 22.57 -19.75 10.46
N TYR A 83 21.67 -20.65 10.06
CA TYR A 83 21.42 -20.96 8.68
C TYR A 83 20.88 -19.77 7.90
N SER A 84 20.07 -18.92 8.54
CA SER A 84 19.61 -17.67 7.92
C SER A 84 20.76 -16.72 7.62
N GLN A 85 21.69 -16.53 8.56
CA GLN A 85 22.84 -15.64 8.39
C GLN A 85 23.84 -16.18 7.35
N THR A 86 23.95 -17.51 7.24
CA THR A 86 24.81 -18.17 6.24
C THR A 86 24.11 -18.46 4.91
N LYS A 87 22.87 -17.96 4.73
CA LYS A 87 22.05 -18.10 3.48
C LYS A 87 21.77 -19.55 3.08
N GLN A 88 21.74 -20.47 4.02
CA GLN A 88 21.36 -21.87 3.82
C GLN A 88 19.84 -21.99 3.96
N SER A 89 19.11 -21.71 2.86
CA SER A 89 17.66 -21.47 2.92
C SER A 89 16.85 -22.71 3.30
N THR A 90 17.24 -23.88 2.81
CA THR A 90 16.52 -25.14 3.11
C THR A 90 16.67 -25.52 4.59
N GLU A 91 17.89 -25.46 5.09
CA GLU A 91 18.23 -25.79 6.48
C GLU A 91 17.59 -24.77 7.45
N ALA A 92 17.61 -23.49 7.10
CA ALA A 92 16.95 -22.45 7.88
C ALA A 92 15.45 -22.70 8.00
N LEU A 93 14.77 -23.02 6.88
CA LEU A 93 13.33 -23.30 6.88
C LEU A 93 12.98 -24.48 7.79
N VAL A 94 13.71 -25.59 7.66
CA VAL A 94 13.53 -26.79 8.50
C VAL A 94 13.74 -26.46 9.98
N ALA A 95 14.79 -25.71 10.29
CA ALA A 95 15.11 -25.31 11.65
C ALA A 95 14.04 -24.40 12.26
N PHE A 96 13.57 -23.38 11.53
CA PHE A 96 12.45 -22.52 11.95
C PHE A 96 11.18 -23.32 12.22
N GLN A 97 10.75 -24.15 11.25
CA GLN A 97 9.52 -24.94 11.38
C GLN A 97 9.59 -25.89 12.60
N THR A 98 10.76 -26.50 12.82
CA THR A 98 10.96 -27.39 13.96
C THR A 98 10.90 -26.65 15.28
N ALA A 99 11.59 -25.51 15.42
CA ALA A 99 11.56 -24.69 16.62
C ALA A 99 10.13 -24.20 16.92
N ILE A 100 9.42 -23.67 15.92
CA ILE A 100 8.02 -23.22 16.03
C ILE A 100 7.11 -24.34 16.53
N LYS A 101 7.22 -25.53 15.92
CA LYS A 101 6.43 -26.69 16.34
C LYS A 101 6.69 -27.09 17.80
N LEU A 102 7.95 -27.13 18.21
CA LEU A 102 8.34 -27.48 19.59
C LEU A 102 7.84 -26.46 20.60
N TYR A 103 8.03 -25.14 20.32
CA TYR A 103 7.53 -24.09 21.21
C TYR A 103 6.00 -24.11 21.34
N LYS A 104 5.28 -24.28 20.23
CA LYS A 104 3.79 -24.42 20.27
C LYS A 104 3.36 -25.63 21.10
N GLY A 105 4.07 -26.75 20.95
CA GLY A 105 3.76 -27.98 21.67
C GLY A 105 3.89 -27.90 23.20
N ILE A 106 4.65 -26.91 23.69
CA ILE A 106 4.85 -26.66 25.13
C ILE A 106 4.25 -25.34 25.62
N GLY A 107 3.37 -24.69 24.77
CA GLY A 107 2.60 -23.51 25.16
C GLY A 107 3.33 -22.17 25.02
N TYR A 108 4.56 -22.11 24.48
CA TYR A 108 5.32 -20.88 24.25
C TYR A 108 4.90 -20.21 22.93
N ASN A 109 3.62 -19.87 22.83
CA ASN A 109 3.01 -19.36 21.59
C ASN A 109 3.64 -18.03 21.12
N MET A 110 3.98 -17.13 22.05
CA MET A 110 4.58 -15.84 21.71
C MET A 110 5.96 -16.01 21.03
N ILE A 111 6.80 -16.93 21.52
CA ILE A 111 8.11 -17.23 20.91
C ILE A 111 7.90 -17.88 19.54
N ALA A 112 6.96 -18.79 19.43
CA ALA A 112 6.62 -19.46 18.18
C ALA A 112 6.14 -18.44 17.10
N ASP A 113 5.33 -17.48 17.48
CA ASP A 113 4.85 -16.42 16.57
C ASP A 113 5.96 -15.46 16.15
N LEU A 114 6.89 -15.13 17.06
CA LEU A 114 8.09 -14.34 16.74
C LEU A 114 8.98 -15.08 15.71
N LEU A 115 9.24 -16.36 15.94
CA LEU A 115 10.03 -17.19 15.02
C LEU A 115 9.34 -17.36 13.66
N ASN A 116 8.02 -17.50 13.64
CA ASN A 116 7.28 -17.52 12.40
C ASN A 116 7.42 -16.20 11.62
N THR A 117 7.42 -15.08 12.32
CA THR A 117 7.67 -13.76 11.71
C THR A 117 9.09 -13.68 11.14
N GLN A 118 10.10 -14.13 11.87
CA GLN A 118 11.50 -14.15 11.40
C GLN A 118 11.66 -15.08 10.18
N MET A 119 11.06 -16.27 10.20
CA MET A 119 11.05 -17.19 9.07
C MET A 119 10.45 -16.54 7.82
N ARG A 120 9.32 -15.85 7.96
CA ARG A 120 8.67 -15.14 6.85
C ARG A 120 9.52 -14.00 6.32
N GLN A 121 10.19 -13.24 7.20
CA GLN A 121 11.16 -12.22 6.81
C GLN A 121 12.31 -12.81 6.00
N PHE A 122 12.88 -13.92 6.48
CA PHE A 122 13.97 -14.61 5.80
C PHE A 122 13.57 -15.11 4.41
N LEU A 123 12.36 -15.67 4.28
CA LEU A 123 11.80 -16.12 3.00
C LEU A 123 11.33 -14.96 2.11
N GLY A 124 11.32 -13.74 2.60
CA GLY A 124 10.76 -12.60 1.90
C GLY A 124 9.24 -12.70 1.68
N VAL A 125 8.56 -13.54 2.45
CA VAL A 125 7.11 -13.74 2.40
C VAL A 125 6.44 -12.77 3.35
N GLY A 126 5.55 -11.93 2.80
CA GLY A 126 4.75 -10.99 3.56
C GLY A 126 3.49 -11.63 4.17
N ASP A 127 2.78 -10.84 4.92
CA ASP A 127 1.44 -11.16 5.40
C ASP A 127 0.40 -10.61 4.43
N LEU A 128 -0.58 -11.45 4.07
CA LEU A 128 -1.69 -10.99 3.24
C LEU A 128 -2.72 -10.25 4.10
N TYR A 129 -3.15 -9.11 3.56
CA TYR A 129 -4.24 -8.30 4.10
C TYR A 129 -5.24 -8.03 2.99
N ALA A 130 -6.51 -7.97 3.33
CA ALA A 130 -7.57 -7.67 2.38
C ALA A 130 -8.38 -6.46 2.84
N GLY A 131 -8.76 -5.62 1.88
CA GLY A 131 -9.67 -4.50 2.08
C GLY A 131 -10.84 -4.56 1.10
N ILE A 132 -12.06 -4.51 1.63
CA ILE A 132 -13.27 -4.33 0.84
C ILE A 132 -13.72 -2.89 1.02
N GLU A 133 -13.61 -2.11 -0.04
CA GLU A 133 -14.09 -0.73 -0.12
C GLU A 133 -15.52 -0.72 -0.64
N ILE A 134 -16.45 -0.13 0.12
CA ILE A 134 -17.85 0.03 -0.30
C ILE A 134 -18.07 1.48 -0.70
N GLY A 135 -18.13 1.70 -2.01
CA GLY A 135 -18.44 2.99 -2.62
C GLY A 135 -19.90 3.15 -3.00
N ALA A 136 -20.28 4.36 -3.38
CA ALA A 136 -21.66 4.68 -3.79
C ALA A 136 -22.14 3.91 -5.03
N LYS A 137 -21.21 3.56 -5.95
CA LYS A 137 -21.49 2.95 -7.26
C LYS A 137 -20.72 1.67 -7.53
N GLY A 138 -20.06 1.12 -6.54
CA GLY A 138 -19.32 -0.13 -6.68
C GLY A 138 -18.56 -0.50 -5.41
N ILE A 139 -18.25 -1.78 -5.35
CA ILE A 139 -17.48 -2.38 -4.26
C ILE A 139 -16.18 -2.86 -4.85
N LYS A 140 -15.08 -2.56 -4.18
CA LYS A 140 -13.74 -2.96 -4.60
C LYS A 140 -13.09 -3.87 -3.58
N LEU A 141 -12.42 -4.89 -4.06
CA LEU A 141 -11.52 -5.73 -3.26
C LEU A 141 -10.08 -5.38 -3.60
N THR A 142 -9.27 -5.22 -2.58
CA THR A 142 -7.82 -5.09 -2.69
C THR A 142 -7.17 -6.10 -1.75
N VAL A 143 -6.29 -6.95 -2.29
CA VAL A 143 -5.45 -7.86 -1.49
C VAL A 143 -4.00 -7.43 -1.64
N ILE A 144 -3.36 -7.13 -0.52
CA ILE A 144 -1.95 -6.69 -0.48
C ILE A 144 -1.10 -7.66 0.36
N ASP A 145 0.14 -7.79 -0.07
CA ASP A 145 1.18 -8.52 0.65
C ASP A 145 2.10 -7.49 1.33
N VAL A 146 2.16 -7.53 2.64
CA VAL A 146 2.96 -6.61 3.46
C VAL A 146 4.07 -7.39 4.12
N LYS A 147 5.31 -7.11 3.75
CA LYS A 147 6.48 -7.75 4.37
C LYS A 147 6.66 -7.26 5.80
N PRO A 148 7.07 -8.12 6.73
CA PRO A 148 7.39 -7.70 8.08
C PRO A 148 8.48 -6.62 8.08
N GLY A 149 8.25 -5.55 8.83
CA GLY A 149 9.16 -4.39 8.87
C GLY A 149 9.04 -3.43 7.70
N SER A 150 8.11 -3.68 6.76
CA SER A 150 7.81 -2.75 5.66
C SER A 150 7.28 -1.41 6.19
N GLN A 151 7.70 -0.36 5.52
CA GLN A 151 7.17 0.98 5.78
C GLN A 151 5.75 1.12 5.20
N ILE A 152 5.01 2.13 5.64
CA ILE A 152 3.58 2.32 5.32
C ILE A 152 3.26 2.34 3.81
N SER A 153 4.24 2.52 2.93
CA SER A 153 4.06 2.49 1.47
C SER A 153 4.57 1.22 0.78
N ASP A 154 5.16 0.30 1.53
CA ASP A 154 5.82 -0.88 0.94
C ASP A 154 4.91 -2.09 1.01
N PHE A 155 4.08 -2.25 0.02
CA PHE A 155 3.26 -3.44 -0.17
C PHE A 155 3.33 -3.93 -1.62
N THR A 156 3.01 -5.19 -1.82
CA THR A 156 2.82 -5.75 -3.16
C THR A 156 1.33 -6.01 -3.36
N LEU A 157 0.76 -5.44 -4.42
CA LEU A 157 -0.61 -5.72 -4.82
C LEU A 157 -0.71 -7.15 -5.35
N ARG A 158 -1.54 -7.98 -4.73
CA ARG A 158 -1.79 -9.38 -5.13
C ARG A 158 -3.04 -9.52 -5.98
N MET A 159 -4.06 -8.75 -5.66
CA MET A 159 -5.31 -8.72 -6.39
C MET A 159 -6.00 -7.37 -6.21
N ASP A 160 -6.63 -6.91 -7.26
CA ASP A 160 -7.69 -5.91 -7.23
C ASP A 160 -8.84 -6.39 -8.13
N THR A 161 -10.06 -6.13 -7.70
CA THR A 161 -11.25 -6.34 -8.51
C THR A 161 -12.37 -5.45 -8.02
N SER A 162 -13.39 -5.26 -8.83
CA SER A 162 -14.56 -4.45 -8.47
C SER A 162 -15.84 -5.04 -9.01
N ILE A 163 -16.92 -4.84 -8.26
CA ILE A 163 -18.28 -5.19 -8.65
C ILE A 163 -19.08 -3.90 -8.65
N ASN A 164 -19.72 -3.59 -9.77
CA ASN A 164 -20.61 -2.44 -9.88
C ASN A 164 -21.89 -2.69 -9.09
N THR A 165 -22.24 -1.77 -8.21
CA THR A 165 -23.48 -1.74 -7.43
C THR A 165 -24.00 -0.32 -7.37
N ASP A 166 -25.22 -0.12 -6.93
CA ASP A 166 -25.78 1.21 -6.63
C ASP A 166 -26.13 1.34 -5.15
N ALA A 167 -25.12 1.16 -4.29
CA ALA A 167 -25.31 1.21 -2.84
C ALA A 167 -25.95 2.54 -2.37
N ALA A 168 -25.71 3.64 -3.11
CA ALA A 168 -26.29 4.95 -2.81
C ALA A 168 -27.80 5.07 -3.13
N ALA A 169 -28.39 4.13 -3.86
CA ALA A 169 -29.82 4.13 -4.14
C ALA A 169 -30.66 3.78 -2.90
N LEU A 170 -30.07 3.12 -1.90
CA LEU A 170 -30.69 2.74 -0.63
C LEU A 170 -32.05 2.06 -0.78
N SER A 171 -32.24 1.30 -1.88
CA SER A 171 -33.38 0.45 -2.14
C SER A 171 -33.12 -0.98 -1.69
N TYR A 172 -34.17 -1.74 -1.42
CA TYR A 172 -34.03 -3.16 -1.05
C TYR A 172 -33.17 -3.95 -2.06
N GLN A 173 -33.37 -3.69 -3.36
CA GLN A 173 -32.60 -4.34 -4.42
C GLN A 173 -31.11 -3.97 -4.35
N SER A 174 -30.80 -2.68 -4.19
CA SER A 174 -29.42 -2.23 -4.10
C SER A 174 -28.70 -2.70 -2.81
N GLU A 175 -29.42 -2.78 -1.71
CA GLU A 175 -28.94 -3.34 -0.46
C GLU A 175 -28.57 -4.82 -0.61
N LYS A 176 -29.44 -5.60 -1.26
CA LYS A 176 -29.22 -7.02 -1.57
C LYS A 176 -28.01 -7.20 -2.50
N GLU A 177 -27.95 -6.46 -3.61
CA GLU A 177 -26.83 -6.52 -4.56
C GLU A 177 -25.50 -6.16 -3.88
N THR A 178 -25.54 -5.20 -2.95
CA THR A 178 -24.36 -4.82 -2.17
C THR A 178 -23.90 -5.95 -1.24
N LEU A 179 -24.83 -6.60 -0.52
CA LEU A 179 -24.54 -7.75 0.33
C LEU A 179 -23.99 -8.94 -0.47
N ASP A 180 -24.65 -9.26 -1.60
CA ASP A 180 -24.22 -10.36 -2.47
C ASP A 180 -22.81 -10.12 -3.01
N ALA A 181 -22.51 -8.89 -3.42
CA ALA A 181 -21.18 -8.51 -3.90
C ALA A 181 -20.10 -8.60 -2.78
N ILE A 182 -20.40 -8.12 -1.58
CA ILE A 182 -19.47 -8.23 -0.43
C ILE A 182 -19.24 -9.70 -0.07
N THR A 183 -20.30 -10.51 -0.09
CA THR A 183 -20.21 -11.94 0.21
C THR A 183 -19.31 -12.65 -0.79
N LEU A 184 -19.51 -12.41 -2.08
CA LEU A 184 -18.66 -12.97 -3.14
C LEU A 184 -17.19 -12.55 -3.00
N LEU A 185 -16.94 -11.26 -2.70
CA LEU A 185 -15.57 -10.78 -2.52
C LEU A 185 -14.92 -11.37 -1.25
N TYR A 186 -15.70 -11.58 -0.18
CA TYR A 186 -15.23 -12.25 1.02
C TYR A 186 -14.87 -13.73 0.75
N GLU A 187 -15.71 -14.45 0.01
CA GLU A 187 -15.42 -15.81 -0.44
C GLU A 187 -14.14 -15.89 -1.27
N ILE A 188 -13.94 -14.96 -2.21
CA ILE A 188 -12.67 -14.87 -2.96
C ILE A 188 -11.45 -14.70 -2.04
N ILE A 189 -11.58 -13.89 -0.98
CA ILE A 189 -10.51 -13.69 0.00
C ILE A 189 -10.19 -14.99 0.72
N GLN A 190 -11.21 -15.73 1.16
CA GLN A 190 -11.03 -16.97 1.90
C GLN A 190 -10.52 -18.11 1.01
N ASP A 191 -11.15 -18.33 -0.16
CA ASP A 191 -10.86 -19.49 -1.00
C ASP A 191 -9.54 -19.38 -1.75
N ARG A 192 -9.15 -18.16 -2.17
CA ARG A 192 -7.96 -17.97 -3.01
C ARG A 192 -6.74 -17.48 -2.26
N PHE A 193 -6.93 -16.79 -1.13
CA PHE A 193 -5.84 -16.12 -0.42
C PHE A 193 -5.70 -16.57 1.02
N GLU A 194 -6.68 -17.27 1.57
CA GLU A 194 -6.69 -17.77 2.96
C GLU A 194 -6.33 -16.67 3.97
N VAL A 195 -6.82 -15.43 3.74
CA VAL A 195 -6.54 -14.30 4.61
C VAL A 195 -7.32 -14.45 5.91
N PRO A 196 -6.65 -14.51 7.08
CA PRO A 196 -7.35 -14.59 8.36
C PRO A 196 -8.29 -13.39 8.57
N ASP A 197 -9.46 -13.60 9.12
CA ASP A 197 -10.50 -12.57 9.35
C ASP A 197 -9.96 -11.32 10.03
N LYS A 198 -9.06 -11.46 11.01
CA LYS A 198 -8.41 -10.32 11.69
C LYS A 198 -7.57 -9.41 10.78
N ARG A 199 -7.31 -9.83 9.54
CA ARG A 199 -6.59 -9.10 8.50
C ARG A 199 -7.49 -8.65 7.35
N ILE A 200 -8.81 -8.80 7.51
CA ILE A 200 -9.81 -8.34 6.55
C ILE A 200 -10.44 -7.06 7.08
N TYR A 201 -10.48 -6.04 6.24
CA TYR A 201 -11.09 -4.75 6.57
C TYR A 201 -12.21 -4.45 5.59
N ILE A 202 -13.39 -4.12 6.11
CA ILE A 202 -14.55 -3.72 5.31
C ILE A 202 -14.85 -2.27 5.66
N VAL A 203 -14.78 -1.38 4.68
CA VAL A 203 -14.81 0.07 4.91
C VAL A 203 -15.75 0.77 3.94
N ILE A 204 -16.68 1.53 4.49
CA ILE A 204 -17.59 2.38 3.73
C ILE A 204 -16.89 3.71 3.44
N SER A 205 -16.81 4.07 2.16
CA SER A 205 -16.17 5.29 1.69
C SER A 205 -16.92 6.55 2.17
N SER A 206 -16.20 7.66 2.23
CA SER A 206 -16.76 8.95 2.65
C SER A 206 -17.95 9.41 1.79
N GLY A 207 -17.90 9.11 0.49
CA GLY A 207 -18.98 9.48 -0.43
C GLY A 207 -20.28 8.72 -0.14
N LEU A 208 -20.21 7.42 0.13
CA LEU A 208 -21.40 6.65 0.51
C LEU A 208 -21.86 7.01 1.93
N LYS A 209 -20.93 7.23 2.85
CA LYS A 209 -21.26 7.71 4.21
C LYS A 209 -22.08 8.99 4.18
N GLN A 210 -21.68 9.96 3.37
CA GLN A 210 -22.45 11.22 3.22
C GLN A 210 -23.87 10.99 2.71
N GLU A 211 -24.08 10.04 1.77
CA GLU A 211 -25.44 9.70 1.34
C GLU A 211 -26.25 9.00 2.43
N LEU A 212 -25.65 8.08 3.17
CA LEU A 212 -26.29 7.38 4.29
C LEU A 212 -26.68 8.35 5.43
N ASP A 213 -25.81 9.32 5.75
CA ASP A 213 -26.02 10.31 6.79
C ASP A 213 -27.24 11.22 6.50
N LYS A 214 -27.52 11.54 5.22
CA LYS A 214 -28.72 12.32 4.81
C LYS A 214 -30.02 11.67 5.25
N TYR A 215 -30.04 10.36 5.36
CA TYR A 215 -31.24 9.56 5.70
C TYR A 215 -31.11 8.89 7.08
N ASN A 216 -30.05 9.17 7.82
CA ASN A 216 -29.77 8.56 9.14
C ASN A 216 -29.69 7.02 9.08
N LYS A 217 -29.15 6.46 7.98
CA LYS A 217 -29.13 5.02 7.68
C LYS A 217 -27.77 4.34 7.87
N ALA A 218 -26.76 5.03 8.39
CA ALA A 218 -25.40 4.49 8.41
C ALA A 218 -25.30 3.15 9.17
N ASP A 219 -25.76 3.10 10.41
CA ASP A 219 -25.69 1.88 11.25
C ASP A 219 -26.59 0.76 10.71
N TYR A 220 -27.80 1.11 10.26
CA TYR A 220 -28.71 0.15 9.60
C TYR A 220 -28.01 -0.50 8.39
N PHE A 221 -27.46 0.33 7.51
CA PHE A 221 -26.79 -0.15 6.30
C PHE A 221 -25.61 -1.07 6.62
N ALA A 222 -24.75 -0.67 7.56
CA ALA A 222 -23.63 -1.51 8.01
C ALA A 222 -24.10 -2.86 8.58
N GLY A 223 -25.27 -2.89 9.22
CA GLY A 223 -25.85 -4.14 9.72
C GLY A 223 -26.31 -5.08 8.62
N ILE A 224 -27.02 -4.57 7.61
CA ILE A 224 -27.63 -5.41 6.56
C ILE A 224 -26.63 -5.92 5.53
N ILE A 225 -25.53 -5.21 5.28
CA ILE A 225 -24.51 -5.60 4.31
C ILE A 225 -23.45 -6.56 4.86
N ARG A 226 -23.62 -7.02 6.09
CA ARG A 226 -22.69 -7.95 6.74
C ARG A 226 -22.85 -9.38 6.22
N PRO A 227 -21.84 -10.00 5.60
CA PRO A 227 -21.88 -11.43 5.26
C PRO A 227 -22.09 -12.31 6.50
N LYS A 228 -22.91 -13.34 6.37
CA LYS A 228 -23.19 -14.27 7.48
C LYS A 228 -21.96 -15.03 7.97
N GLN A 229 -21.03 -15.29 7.07
CA GLN A 229 -19.77 -16.01 7.32
C GLN A 229 -18.72 -15.16 8.02
N LEU A 230 -18.87 -13.85 7.99
CA LEU A 230 -17.89 -12.92 8.57
C LEU A 230 -17.89 -13.00 10.10
N ASP A 231 -16.71 -13.17 10.72
CA ASP A 231 -16.57 -13.14 12.18
C ASP A 231 -17.29 -11.90 12.75
N PRO A 232 -18.22 -12.06 13.70
CA PRO A 232 -18.95 -10.96 14.32
C PRO A 232 -18.05 -9.88 14.93
N LYS A 233 -16.81 -10.21 15.28
CA LYS A 233 -15.82 -9.26 15.83
C LYS A 233 -15.29 -8.28 14.80
N ILE A 234 -15.34 -8.60 13.50
CA ILE A 234 -14.91 -7.72 12.43
C ILE A 234 -15.93 -6.60 12.28
N LYS A 235 -15.49 -5.37 12.45
CA LYS A 235 -16.34 -4.18 12.30
C LYS A 235 -16.32 -3.69 10.86
N ILE A 236 -17.49 -3.38 10.33
CA ILE A 236 -17.62 -2.54 9.13
C ILE A 236 -17.35 -1.10 9.58
N SER A 237 -16.33 -0.49 9.02
CA SER A 237 -15.88 0.85 9.41
C SER A 237 -16.37 1.90 8.41
N PHE A 238 -16.48 3.14 8.89
CA PHE A 238 -16.73 4.31 8.05
C PHE A 238 -15.49 5.19 8.05
N VAL A 239 -15.32 5.95 6.98
CA VAL A 239 -14.31 7.00 6.91
C VAL A 239 -14.96 8.34 6.57
N THR A 240 -14.44 9.40 7.15
CA THR A 240 -14.76 10.77 6.75
C THR A 240 -13.98 11.16 5.50
N VAL A 241 -14.32 12.29 4.86
CA VAL A 241 -13.60 12.81 3.70
C VAL A 241 -12.13 13.08 4.02
N ASP A 242 -11.85 13.66 5.18
CA ASP A 242 -10.50 13.99 5.62
C ASP A 242 -9.67 12.74 5.96
N GLU A 243 -10.29 11.73 6.58
CA GLU A 243 -9.63 10.45 6.83
C GLU A 243 -9.32 9.71 5.52
N GLU A 244 -10.27 9.67 4.59
CA GLU A 244 -10.06 9.05 3.29
C GLU A 244 -8.96 9.77 2.50
N ALA A 245 -8.91 11.12 2.56
CA ALA A 245 -7.82 11.91 1.99
C ALA A 245 -6.47 11.58 2.62
N ALA A 246 -6.41 11.46 3.95
CA ALA A 246 -5.19 11.10 4.66
C ALA A 246 -4.70 9.68 4.32
N PHE A 247 -5.62 8.70 4.22
CA PHE A 247 -5.28 7.35 3.80
C PHE A 247 -4.85 7.30 2.33
N SER A 248 -5.53 8.05 1.45
CA SER A 248 -5.14 8.17 0.05
C SER A 248 -3.72 8.72 -0.09
N PHE A 249 -3.40 9.78 0.65
CA PHE A 249 -2.06 10.33 0.69
C PHE A 249 -1.02 9.31 1.17
N LYS A 250 -1.31 8.59 2.27
CA LYS A 250 -0.41 7.57 2.82
C LYS A 250 -0.19 6.39 1.87
N GLY A 251 -1.23 5.97 1.16
CA GLY A 251 -1.18 4.82 0.25
C GLY A 251 -0.59 5.14 -1.12
N ILE A 252 -0.64 6.40 -1.56
CA ILE A 252 -0.24 6.80 -2.92
C ILE A 252 1.11 7.50 -2.93
N VAL A 253 1.39 8.39 -1.97
CA VAL A 253 2.62 9.18 -1.96
C VAL A 253 3.75 8.38 -1.30
N PRO A 254 4.84 8.10 -2.03
CA PRO A 254 6.01 7.44 -1.46
C PRO A 254 6.52 8.19 -0.22
N GLN A 255 6.99 7.46 0.78
CA GLN A 255 7.40 8.05 2.06
C GLN A 255 8.46 9.14 1.88
N ALA A 256 9.42 8.93 0.99
CA ALA A 256 10.50 9.89 0.70
C ALA A 256 9.96 11.22 0.13
N SER A 257 8.80 11.20 -0.53
CA SER A 257 8.20 12.38 -1.17
C SER A 257 7.15 13.09 -0.31
N ARG A 258 6.77 12.55 0.85
CA ARG A 258 5.61 13.05 1.62
C ARG A 258 5.74 14.51 2.09
N LEU A 259 6.96 14.98 2.35
CA LEU A 259 7.19 16.37 2.75
C LEU A 259 7.27 17.34 1.57
N THR A 260 7.43 16.84 0.34
CA THR A 260 7.65 17.66 -0.86
C THR A 260 6.55 17.54 -1.91
N ALA A 261 5.69 16.54 -1.78
CA ALA A 261 4.62 16.28 -2.73
C ALA A 261 3.23 16.51 -2.14
N ASN A 262 2.28 16.79 -3.02
CA ASN A 262 0.85 16.82 -2.76
C ASN A 262 0.18 15.54 -3.26
N GLN A 263 -1.08 15.36 -2.91
CA GLN A 263 -1.95 14.35 -3.51
C GLN A 263 -3.35 14.94 -3.73
N LEU A 264 -3.98 14.57 -4.86
CA LEU A 264 -5.39 14.79 -5.13
C LEU A 264 -6.01 13.55 -5.75
N ASP A 265 -7.12 13.12 -5.18
CA ASP A 265 -8.01 12.08 -5.68
C ASP A 265 -9.27 12.71 -6.24
N ILE A 266 -9.46 12.57 -7.55
CA ILE A 266 -10.64 13.08 -8.25
C ILE A 266 -11.69 11.97 -8.27
N GLY A 267 -12.45 11.90 -7.18
CA GLY A 267 -13.50 10.90 -7.01
C GLY A 267 -14.77 11.20 -7.81
N SER A 268 -15.74 10.35 -7.66
CA SER A 268 -17.05 10.49 -8.34
C SER A 268 -17.89 11.62 -7.73
N ALA A 269 -18.02 11.65 -6.40
CA ALA A 269 -18.86 12.61 -5.68
C ALA A 269 -18.09 13.86 -5.21
N ASN A 270 -16.83 13.70 -4.85
CA ASN A 270 -15.98 14.74 -4.30
C ASN A 270 -14.55 14.64 -4.82
N THR A 271 -13.77 15.71 -4.66
CA THR A 271 -12.32 15.70 -4.83
C THR A 271 -11.68 15.89 -3.46
N LYS A 272 -10.69 15.08 -3.14
CA LYS A 272 -10.04 15.08 -1.84
C LYS A 272 -8.55 14.79 -1.97
N GLY A 273 -7.79 15.29 -1.02
CA GLY A 273 -6.34 15.10 -1.00
C GLY A 273 -5.72 15.98 0.06
N GLY A 274 -4.47 16.35 -0.13
CA GLY A 274 -3.75 17.20 0.81
C GLY A 274 -2.25 16.99 0.76
N TYR A 275 -1.60 17.37 1.85
CA TYR A 275 -0.16 17.30 2.01
C TYR A 275 0.22 17.12 3.48
N GLN A 276 1.46 16.72 3.75
CA GLN A 276 2.03 16.77 5.09
C GLN A 276 2.83 18.05 5.27
N ASP A 277 2.60 18.78 6.36
CA ASP A 277 3.44 19.91 6.75
C ASP A 277 4.77 19.43 7.35
N LEU A 278 5.66 20.36 7.72
CA LEU A 278 6.97 20.05 8.30
C LEU A 278 6.86 19.32 9.66
N SER A 279 5.74 19.43 10.36
CA SER A 279 5.47 18.67 11.59
C SER A 279 4.95 17.25 11.31
N ARG A 280 4.85 16.86 10.03
CA ARG A 280 4.27 15.62 9.54
C ARG A 280 2.76 15.49 9.80
N LYS A 281 2.09 16.57 10.13
CA LYS A 281 0.64 16.62 10.21
C LYS A 281 0.05 16.67 8.81
N PHE A 282 -0.96 15.84 8.55
CA PHE A 282 -1.69 15.89 7.29
C PHE A 282 -2.66 17.08 7.27
N ILE A 283 -2.59 17.87 6.22
CA ILE A 283 -3.46 19.02 5.97
C ILE A 283 -4.36 18.69 4.78
N PRO A 284 -5.66 18.47 4.98
CA PRO A 284 -6.58 18.11 3.92
C PRO A 284 -6.88 19.29 2.99
N VAL A 285 -7.12 18.95 1.72
CA VAL A 285 -7.66 19.83 0.67
C VAL A 285 -8.81 19.08 0.03
N THR A 286 -10.04 19.56 0.22
CA THR A 286 -11.24 18.86 -0.21
C THR A 286 -12.20 19.79 -0.94
N PHE A 287 -12.92 19.22 -1.91
CA PHE A 287 -13.97 19.91 -2.67
C PHE A 287 -15.21 19.02 -2.71
N PRO A 288 -16.41 19.57 -2.51
CA PRO A 288 -17.67 18.82 -2.62
C PRO A 288 -18.07 18.51 -4.06
N ILE A 289 -17.10 18.54 -4.97
CA ILE A 289 -17.27 18.31 -6.41
C ILE A 289 -16.30 17.20 -6.84
N GLY A 290 -16.85 16.21 -7.49
CA GLY A 290 -16.12 15.16 -8.22
C GLY A 290 -16.64 15.04 -9.64
N THR A 291 -16.23 14.02 -10.36
CA THR A 291 -16.58 13.87 -11.79
C THR A 291 -18.08 13.78 -12.02
N ARG A 292 -18.78 12.96 -11.25
CA ARG A 292 -20.24 12.76 -11.39
C ARG A 292 -21.07 13.91 -10.83
N SER A 293 -20.68 14.47 -9.70
CA SER A 293 -21.39 15.62 -9.15
C SER A 293 -21.24 16.85 -10.06
N PHE A 294 -20.09 17.04 -10.71
CA PHE A 294 -19.89 18.07 -11.71
C PHE A 294 -20.74 17.81 -12.96
N GLN A 295 -20.77 16.57 -13.45
CA GLN A 295 -21.65 16.17 -14.57
C GLN A 295 -23.11 16.49 -14.27
N LYS A 296 -23.63 16.14 -13.09
CA LYS A 296 -25.02 16.45 -12.71
C LYS A 296 -25.31 17.95 -12.69
N LEU A 297 -24.35 18.77 -12.21
CA LEU A 297 -24.51 20.22 -12.26
C LEU A 297 -24.60 20.76 -13.68
N LEU A 298 -23.88 20.14 -14.62
CA LEU A 298 -23.94 20.48 -16.05
C LEU A 298 -25.26 20.05 -16.69
N GLU A 299 -25.71 18.84 -16.45
CA GLU A 299 -26.94 18.28 -17.00
C GLU A 299 -28.18 19.13 -16.62
N ASN A 300 -28.13 19.81 -15.48
CA ASN A 300 -29.17 20.76 -15.08
C ASN A 300 -29.13 22.12 -15.85
N ARG A 301 -28.07 22.35 -16.66
CA ARG A 301 -27.85 23.64 -17.37
C ARG A 301 -27.84 23.51 -18.90
N VAL A 302 -27.74 22.30 -19.40
CA VAL A 302 -27.74 22.01 -20.82
C VAL A 302 -28.96 21.19 -21.22
N THR A 303 -29.44 21.39 -22.43
CA THR A 303 -30.54 20.57 -23.00
C THR A 303 -29.99 19.20 -23.42
N GLY A 304 -30.83 18.17 -23.40
CA GLY A 304 -30.42 16.80 -23.73
C GLY A 304 -29.80 16.63 -25.11
N ASN A 305 -30.13 17.52 -26.06
CA ASN A 305 -29.65 17.52 -27.46
C ASN A 305 -28.44 18.44 -27.72
N SER A 306 -27.80 18.99 -26.67
CA SER A 306 -26.62 19.82 -26.84
C SER A 306 -25.46 19.03 -27.44
N SER A 307 -24.75 19.65 -28.40
CA SER A 307 -23.50 19.09 -28.93
C SER A 307 -22.46 18.94 -27.83
N MET A 308 -21.48 18.04 -28.00
CA MET A 308 -20.41 17.89 -27.03
C MET A 308 -19.52 19.14 -26.92
N PHE A 309 -19.45 19.92 -28.00
CA PHE A 309 -18.78 21.23 -28.00
C PHE A 309 -19.52 22.22 -27.08
N ASP A 310 -20.87 22.30 -27.21
CA ASP A 310 -21.68 23.18 -26.34
C ASP A 310 -21.67 22.70 -24.89
N TYR A 311 -21.65 21.38 -24.67
CA TYR A 311 -21.50 20.79 -23.36
C TYR A 311 -20.18 21.21 -22.70
N ARG A 312 -19.07 21.20 -23.46
CA ARG A 312 -17.77 21.69 -23.00
C ARG A 312 -17.83 23.17 -22.63
N LYS A 313 -18.38 24.02 -23.51
CA LYS A 313 -18.56 25.44 -23.22
C LYS A 313 -19.38 25.70 -21.95
N ALA A 314 -20.44 24.94 -21.75
CA ALA A 314 -21.26 25.02 -20.54
C ALA A 314 -20.46 24.62 -19.29
N ALA A 315 -19.58 23.61 -19.38
CA ALA A 315 -18.70 23.20 -18.32
C ALA A 315 -17.68 24.30 -17.96
N GLU A 316 -17.01 24.88 -18.94
CA GLU A 316 -16.06 25.97 -18.77
C GLU A 316 -16.76 27.21 -18.16
N LYS A 317 -17.98 27.52 -18.64
CA LYS A 317 -18.80 28.60 -18.09
C LYS A 317 -19.19 28.35 -16.62
N LEU A 318 -19.60 27.14 -16.25
CA LEU A 318 -19.94 26.78 -14.86
C LEU A 318 -18.75 27.02 -13.94
N ILE A 319 -17.55 26.65 -14.38
CA ILE A 319 -16.31 26.92 -13.63
C ILE A 319 -16.09 28.42 -13.48
N THR A 320 -16.12 29.17 -14.57
CA THR A 320 -15.87 30.62 -14.55
C THR A 320 -16.88 31.37 -13.68
N ASP A 321 -18.15 31.03 -13.78
CA ASP A 321 -19.23 31.74 -13.09
C ASP A 321 -19.24 31.49 -11.58
N SER A 322 -18.85 30.28 -11.14
CA SER A 322 -19.05 29.88 -9.73
C SER A 322 -17.91 29.04 -9.12
N LEU A 323 -17.53 27.95 -9.75
CA LEU A 323 -16.64 26.95 -9.13
C LEU A 323 -15.19 27.40 -9.05
N GLY A 324 -14.73 28.22 -9.98
CA GLY A 324 -13.36 28.76 -9.98
C GLY A 324 -13.05 29.58 -8.73
N ARG A 325 -14.04 30.34 -8.22
CA ARG A 325 -13.91 31.07 -6.95
C ARG A 325 -13.81 30.12 -5.74
N MET A 326 -14.57 29.05 -5.74
CA MET A 326 -14.50 28.02 -4.68
C MET A 326 -13.12 27.36 -4.67
N ILE A 327 -12.57 27.00 -5.82
CA ILE A 327 -11.24 26.40 -5.93
C ILE A 327 -10.18 27.38 -5.41
N ASN A 328 -10.23 28.61 -5.87
CA ASN A 328 -9.27 29.66 -5.45
C ASN A 328 -9.33 29.90 -3.94
N TYR A 329 -10.53 29.98 -3.36
CA TYR A 329 -10.72 30.12 -1.94
C TYR A 329 -10.12 28.93 -1.16
N SER A 330 -10.38 27.70 -1.61
CA SER A 330 -9.84 26.47 -0.98
C SER A 330 -8.32 26.38 -1.02
N PHE A 331 -7.69 26.97 -2.04
CA PHE A 331 -6.23 27.01 -2.17
C PHE A 331 -5.58 28.22 -1.49
N ARG A 332 -6.35 29.28 -1.16
CA ARG A 332 -5.79 30.57 -0.69
C ARG A 332 -4.91 30.42 0.54
N ASP A 333 -5.39 29.67 1.53
CA ASP A 333 -4.72 29.51 2.82
C ASP A 333 -3.81 28.25 2.85
N LYS A 334 -3.50 27.69 1.68
CA LYS A 334 -2.70 26.48 1.49
C LYS A 334 -1.44 26.78 0.66
N ALA A 335 -0.65 27.73 1.12
CA ALA A 335 0.55 28.18 0.40
C ALA A 335 1.52 27.04 0.07
N GLU A 336 1.76 26.14 1.03
CA GLU A 336 2.62 24.97 0.81
C GLU A 336 2.06 24.03 -0.27
N PHE A 337 0.74 23.80 -0.30
CA PHE A 337 0.10 23.00 -1.34
C PHE A 337 0.29 23.62 -2.72
N LYS A 338 0.25 24.93 -2.81
CA LYS A 338 0.44 25.67 -4.07
C LYS A 338 1.90 25.72 -4.54
N SER A 339 2.88 25.67 -3.65
CA SER A 339 4.30 25.80 -3.99
C SER A 339 4.98 24.49 -4.37
N ARG A 340 4.46 23.34 -3.95
CA ARG A 340 5.11 22.02 -4.15
C ARG A 340 5.23 21.65 -5.63
N GLU A 341 6.36 21.05 -5.97
CA GLU A 341 6.71 20.71 -7.36
C GLU A 341 6.02 19.45 -7.88
N GLN A 342 5.59 18.56 -6.99
CA GLN A 342 5.00 17.28 -7.34
C GLN A 342 3.59 17.14 -6.80
N ILE A 343 2.70 16.61 -7.61
CA ILE A 343 1.37 16.21 -7.20
C ILE A 343 1.08 14.79 -7.70
N TYR A 344 0.73 13.92 -6.77
CA TYR A 344 0.26 12.58 -7.08
C TYR A 344 -1.24 12.63 -7.30
N LEU A 345 -1.66 12.21 -8.47
CA LEU A 345 -3.06 12.23 -8.91
C LEU A 345 -3.65 10.82 -8.84
N SER A 346 -4.90 10.72 -8.42
CA SER A 346 -5.70 9.50 -8.45
C SER A 346 -7.15 9.79 -8.83
N GLY A 347 -7.93 8.73 -8.95
CA GLY A 347 -9.34 8.81 -9.33
C GLY A 347 -9.60 8.41 -10.78
N GLY A 348 -10.87 8.14 -11.06
CA GLY A 348 -11.29 7.54 -12.32
C GLY A 348 -10.90 8.34 -13.55
N ILE A 349 -11.08 9.66 -13.52
CA ILE A 349 -10.75 10.50 -14.68
C ILE A 349 -9.24 10.57 -14.96
N VAL A 350 -8.40 10.55 -13.93
CA VAL A 350 -6.95 10.53 -14.10
C VAL A 350 -6.52 9.21 -14.75
N TRP A 351 -7.10 8.09 -14.30
CA TRP A 351 -6.89 6.78 -14.93
C TRP A 351 -7.34 6.77 -16.39
N CYS A 352 -8.50 7.39 -16.73
CA CYS A 352 -8.98 7.48 -18.11
C CYS A 352 -8.01 8.27 -19.00
N ILE A 353 -7.54 9.43 -18.55
CA ILE A 353 -6.59 10.25 -19.29
C ILE A 353 -5.28 9.48 -19.50
N ALA A 354 -4.72 8.91 -18.44
CA ALA A 354 -3.49 8.12 -18.52
C ALA A 354 -3.62 6.92 -19.49
N SER A 355 -4.82 6.28 -19.52
CA SER A 355 -5.06 5.10 -20.36
C SER A 355 -5.28 5.41 -21.82
N LEU A 356 -5.96 6.53 -22.13
CA LEU A 356 -6.33 6.89 -23.49
C LEU A 356 -5.28 7.78 -24.17
N MET A 357 -4.56 8.60 -23.40
CA MET A 357 -3.51 9.47 -23.95
C MET A 357 -2.13 8.80 -23.97
N HIS A 358 -1.89 7.82 -23.08
CA HIS A 358 -0.60 7.12 -22.97
C HIS A 358 -0.76 5.59 -22.91
N PRO A 359 -1.44 4.97 -23.89
CA PRO A 359 -1.67 3.53 -23.91
C PRO A 359 -0.37 2.73 -23.95
N GLU A 360 0.72 3.28 -24.52
CA GLU A 360 2.06 2.66 -24.60
C GLU A 360 2.71 2.49 -23.22
N LYS A 361 2.33 3.31 -22.23
CA LYS A 361 2.87 3.24 -20.87
C LYS A 361 2.13 2.24 -19.96
N ILE A 362 1.49 1.21 -20.53
CA ILE A 362 0.63 0.28 -19.78
C ILE A 362 1.36 -0.45 -18.65
N LYS A 363 2.66 -0.69 -18.76
CA LYS A 363 3.51 -1.33 -17.73
C LYS A 363 4.26 -0.36 -16.82
N ASP A 364 4.26 0.93 -17.13
CA ASP A 364 4.97 1.90 -16.31
C ASP A 364 4.35 1.97 -14.92
N PRO A 365 5.13 1.90 -13.85
CA PRO A 365 4.61 1.96 -12.49
C PRO A 365 4.02 3.33 -12.17
N GLN A 366 4.44 4.36 -12.90
CA GLN A 366 3.99 5.74 -12.76
C GLN A 366 4.01 6.43 -14.12
N ILE A 367 2.94 7.16 -14.41
CA ILE A 367 2.82 7.98 -15.62
C ILE A 367 2.91 9.46 -15.21
N GLU A 368 3.80 10.22 -15.86
CA GLU A 368 3.82 11.67 -15.75
C GLU A 368 2.85 12.21 -16.80
N LEU A 369 1.87 12.97 -16.34
CA LEU A 369 0.88 13.68 -17.15
C LEU A 369 1.27 15.16 -17.22
N SER A 370 0.77 15.85 -18.24
CA SER A 370 0.89 17.28 -18.38
C SER A 370 -0.50 17.95 -18.39
N LEU A 371 -0.55 19.25 -18.18
CA LEU A 371 -1.79 20.01 -18.40
C LEU A 371 -2.21 19.91 -19.89
N GLN A 372 -1.25 19.81 -20.80
CA GLN A 372 -1.54 19.67 -22.23
C GLN A 372 -2.24 18.35 -22.53
N ASP A 373 -1.84 17.22 -21.93
CA ASP A 373 -2.54 15.94 -22.06
C ASP A 373 -4.03 16.06 -21.65
N ILE A 374 -4.29 16.80 -20.57
CA ILE A 374 -5.66 17.02 -20.09
C ILE A 374 -6.44 17.87 -21.10
N LEU A 375 -5.84 18.91 -21.66
CA LEU A 375 -6.48 19.80 -22.64
C LEU A 375 -6.72 19.09 -23.99
N ASP A 376 -5.76 18.30 -24.44
CA ASP A 376 -5.90 17.49 -25.68
C ASP A 376 -6.99 16.43 -25.51
N PHE A 377 -7.02 15.78 -24.34
CA PHE A 377 -8.11 14.86 -23.99
C PHE A 377 -9.48 15.55 -24.05
N GLN A 378 -9.63 16.76 -23.48
CA GLN A 378 -10.87 17.54 -23.54
C GLN A 378 -11.25 17.89 -24.98
N ASN A 379 -10.25 18.25 -25.78
CA ASN A 379 -10.46 18.57 -27.19
C ASN A 379 -10.99 17.34 -27.93
N LEU A 380 -10.30 16.20 -27.87
CA LEU A 380 -10.73 14.96 -28.50
C LEU A 380 -12.09 14.50 -27.98
N ALA A 381 -12.32 14.54 -26.65
CA ALA A 381 -13.59 14.17 -26.06
C ALA A 381 -14.77 15.06 -26.56
N SER A 382 -14.53 16.28 -26.99
CA SER A 382 -15.57 17.20 -27.43
C SER A 382 -15.73 17.29 -28.98
N THR A 383 -14.69 16.99 -29.74
CA THR A 383 -14.67 17.21 -31.21
C THR A 383 -14.41 15.94 -32.03
N ASP A 384 -13.67 14.98 -31.47
CA ASP A 384 -13.29 13.73 -32.16
C ASP A 384 -13.16 12.56 -31.16
N PHE A 385 -14.32 12.13 -30.67
CA PHE A 385 -14.36 11.05 -29.67
C PHE A 385 -13.92 9.71 -30.24
N GLU A 386 -14.07 9.48 -31.53
CA GLU A 386 -13.66 8.24 -32.18
C GLU A 386 -12.14 8.04 -32.06
N THR A 387 -11.36 9.09 -32.35
CA THR A 387 -9.90 9.07 -32.17
C THR A 387 -9.52 8.86 -30.70
N LEU A 388 -10.20 9.50 -29.75
CA LEU A 388 -9.95 9.31 -28.33
C LEU A 388 -10.25 7.88 -27.86
N ALA A 389 -11.35 7.29 -28.35
CA ALA A 389 -11.78 5.95 -27.97
C ALA A 389 -10.92 4.84 -28.61
N ASN A 390 -10.26 5.14 -29.72
CA ASN A 390 -9.42 4.21 -30.47
C ASN A 390 -8.00 4.76 -30.68
N PRO A 391 -7.26 5.04 -29.59
CA PRO A 391 -5.93 5.61 -29.72
C PRO A 391 -4.99 4.64 -30.47
N GLU A 392 -4.16 5.23 -31.33
CA GLU A 392 -3.15 4.47 -32.07
C GLU A 392 -2.11 3.89 -31.11
N LEU A 393 -1.96 2.56 -31.14
CA LEU A 393 -0.95 1.91 -30.31
C LEU A 393 0.41 1.96 -30.98
N SER A 394 1.47 2.24 -30.22
CA SER A 394 2.82 2.29 -30.73
C SER A 394 3.23 0.94 -31.35
N LYS A 395 3.84 0.97 -32.52
CA LYS A 395 4.39 -0.20 -33.23
C LYS A 395 5.52 -0.90 -32.49
N THR A 396 6.10 -0.22 -31.48
CA THR A 396 7.18 -0.76 -30.64
C THR A 396 6.65 -1.59 -29.46
N MET A 397 5.35 -1.59 -29.20
CA MET A 397 4.75 -2.36 -28.12
C MET A 397 4.83 -3.87 -28.43
N THR A 398 5.07 -4.68 -27.40
CA THR A 398 4.91 -6.13 -27.52
C THR A 398 3.44 -6.50 -27.76
N THR A 399 3.18 -7.68 -28.32
CA THR A 399 1.82 -8.18 -28.52
C THR A 399 1.03 -8.25 -27.20
N GLU A 400 1.70 -8.64 -26.12
CA GLU A 400 1.12 -8.72 -24.78
C GLU A 400 0.74 -7.34 -24.26
N ASP A 401 1.63 -6.34 -24.38
CA ASP A 401 1.38 -4.97 -23.95
C ASP A 401 0.26 -4.32 -24.75
N ALA A 402 0.24 -4.53 -26.06
CA ALA A 402 -0.83 -4.04 -26.91
C ALA A 402 -2.19 -4.68 -26.56
N ALA A 403 -2.22 -5.97 -26.21
CA ALA A 403 -3.44 -6.63 -25.73
C ALA A 403 -3.88 -6.07 -24.38
N ALA A 404 -2.95 -5.87 -23.43
CA ALA A 404 -3.24 -5.27 -22.13
C ALA A 404 -3.79 -3.84 -22.26
N SER A 405 -3.19 -3.02 -23.14
CA SER A 405 -3.67 -1.66 -23.43
C SER A 405 -5.08 -1.66 -24.01
N ARG A 406 -5.37 -2.51 -25.01
CA ARG A 406 -6.73 -2.62 -25.57
C ARG A 406 -7.76 -3.03 -24.50
N ALA A 407 -7.40 -3.99 -23.63
CA ALA A 407 -8.27 -4.40 -22.53
C ALA A 407 -8.53 -3.25 -21.56
N ASN A 408 -7.51 -2.45 -21.24
CA ASN A 408 -7.62 -1.30 -20.36
C ASN A 408 -8.46 -0.17 -21.00
N ILE A 409 -8.25 0.14 -22.28
CA ILE A 409 -9.06 1.10 -23.04
C ILE A 409 -10.52 0.67 -23.03
N LYS A 410 -10.81 -0.60 -23.36
CA LYS A 410 -12.16 -1.16 -23.31
C LYS A 410 -12.80 -1.01 -21.93
N ARG A 411 -12.02 -1.24 -20.86
CA ARG A 411 -12.49 -1.06 -19.47
C ARG A 411 -12.86 0.39 -19.18
N VAL A 412 -12.08 1.37 -19.66
CA VAL A 412 -12.41 2.80 -19.55
C VAL A 412 -13.75 3.11 -20.22
N LEU A 413 -13.91 2.71 -21.49
CA LEU A 413 -15.09 3.01 -22.30
C LEU A 413 -16.36 2.29 -21.81
N ASN A 414 -16.21 1.12 -21.16
CA ASN A 414 -17.32 0.44 -20.51
C ASN A 414 -17.74 1.09 -19.18
N THR A 415 -16.85 1.87 -18.57
CA THR A 415 -17.07 2.49 -17.23
C THR A 415 -17.59 3.92 -17.36
N TYR A 416 -17.13 4.66 -18.36
CA TYR A 416 -17.41 6.10 -18.53
C TYR A 416 -17.91 6.40 -19.93
N ASP A 417 -19.02 7.12 -20.00
CA ASP A 417 -19.52 7.70 -21.25
C ASP A 417 -18.75 8.99 -21.61
N GLN A 418 -18.94 9.47 -22.82
CA GLN A 418 -18.28 10.66 -23.36
C GLN A 418 -18.55 11.91 -22.50
N LYS A 419 -19.77 12.09 -21.98
CA LYS A 419 -20.14 13.23 -21.12
C LYS A 419 -19.39 13.18 -19.78
N SER A 420 -19.29 12.00 -19.19
CA SER A 420 -18.55 11.79 -17.94
C SER A 420 -17.06 12.06 -18.10
N LEU A 421 -16.47 11.59 -19.21
CA LEU A 421 -15.07 11.83 -19.56
C LEU A 421 -14.79 13.31 -19.74
N LEU A 422 -15.63 14.00 -20.49
CA LEU A 422 -15.48 15.43 -20.73
C LEU A 422 -15.68 16.26 -19.46
N ALA A 423 -16.75 16.01 -18.71
CA ALA A 423 -17.01 16.71 -17.46
C ALA A 423 -15.86 16.53 -16.45
N GLY A 424 -15.41 15.29 -16.24
CA GLY A 424 -14.32 14.98 -15.33
C GLY A 424 -13.00 15.64 -15.73
N SER A 425 -12.67 15.64 -17.03
CA SER A 425 -11.44 16.25 -17.53
C SER A 425 -11.46 17.78 -17.42
N VAL A 426 -12.60 18.44 -17.64
CA VAL A 426 -12.74 19.88 -17.45
C VAL A 426 -12.57 20.26 -15.98
N TRP A 427 -13.16 19.50 -15.05
CA TRP A 427 -12.98 19.71 -13.62
C TRP A 427 -11.51 19.56 -13.21
N LEU A 428 -10.86 18.46 -13.60
CA LEU A 428 -9.44 18.22 -13.34
C LEU A 428 -8.56 19.30 -13.93
N GLY A 429 -8.81 19.67 -15.21
CA GLY A 429 -8.03 20.69 -15.92
C GLY A 429 -8.05 22.03 -15.20
N GLU A 430 -9.19 22.44 -14.64
CA GLU A 430 -9.27 23.69 -13.88
C GLU A 430 -8.49 23.61 -12.57
N LEU A 431 -8.61 22.50 -11.82
CA LEU A 431 -7.82 22.30 -10.59
C LEU A 431 -6.31 22.42 -10.88
N ILE A 432 -5.85 21.74 -11.92
CA ILE A 432 -4.43 21.78 -12.31
C ILE A 432 -4.01 23.15 -12.82
N ARG A 433 -4.85 23.81 -13.62
CA ARG A 433 -4.58 25.17 -14.12
C ARG A 433 -4.38 26.18 -12.98
N GLN A 434 -5.24 26.13 -11.97
CA GLN A 434 -5.10 27.01 -10.80
C GLN A 434 -3.88 26.67 -9.94
N LEU A 435 -3.53 25.40 -9.81
CA LEU A 435 -2.31 24.99 -9.12
C LEU A 435 -1.05 25.40 -9.88
N ASN A 436 -1.04 25.22 -11.20
CA ASN A 436 0.10 25.59 -12.05
C ASN A 436 0.31 27.09 -12.19
N SER A 437 -0.70 27.92 -11.88
CA SER A 437 -0.51 29.38 -11.82
C SER A 437 0.55 29.82 -10.81
N SER A 438 0.80 29.01 -9.77
CA SER A 438 1.83 29.26 -8.76
C SER A 438 3.13 28.49 -9.02
N ASN A 439 3.08 27.40 -9.80
CA ASN A 439 4.24 26.60 -10.18
C ASN A 439 3.97 25.91 -11.52
N PRO A 440 4.35 26.53 -12.66
CA PRO A 440 4.06 26.01 -13.99
C PRO A 440 4.82 24.71 -14.33
N ASN A 441 5.94 24.44 -13.65
CA ASN A 441 6.78 23.26 -13.88
C ASN A 441 6.40 22.06 -12.97
N ARG A 442 5.21 22.09 -12.39
CA ARG A 442 4.74 21.02 -11.50
C ARG A 442 4.59 19.71 -12.26
N LYS A 443 5.15 18.65 -11.66
CA LYS A 443 5.00 17.29 -12.14
C LYS A 443 3.67 16.70 -11.68
N LEU A 444 2.87 16.23 -12.63
CA LEU A 444 1.60 15.56 -12.39
C LEU A 444 1.85 14.06 -12.52
N LEU A 445 1.81 13.34 -11.40
CA LEU A 445 2.23 11.94 -11.33
C LEU A 445 1.00 11.04 -11.08
N PHE A 446 0.77 10.10 -11.96
CA PHE A 446 -0.26 9.06 -11.78
C PHE A 446 0.39 7.70 -11.51
N PRO A 447 0.50 7.26 -10.27
CA PRO A 447 0.92 5.89 -9.95
C PRO A 447 -0.16 4.89 -10.35
N ARG A 448 0.23 3.77 -10.97
CA ARG A 448 -0.74 2.76 -11.40
C ARG A 448 -1.55 2.15 -10.26
N TYR A 449 -0.97 2.02 -9.07
CA TYR A 449 -1.65 1.51 -7.89
C TYR A 449 -2.54 2.58 -7.18
N ALA A 450 -2.62 3.79 -7.73
CA ALA A 450 -3.39 4.87 -7.12
C ALA A 450 -4.90 4.55 -6.97
N TYR A 451 -5.43 3.65 -7.79
CA TYR A 451 -6.84 3.23 -7.73
C TYR A 451 -7.18 2.38 -6.49
N VAL A 452 -6.18 1.81 -5.82
CA VAL A 452 -6.33 1.11 -4.53
C VAL A 452 -5.73 1.92 -3.36
N GLY A 453 -5.31 3.16 -3.62
CA GLY A 453 -4.47 3.95 -2.72
C GLY A 453 -5.05 4.16 -1.34
N TRP A 454 -6.31 4.60 -1.21
CA TRP A 454 -6.84 4.92 0.11
C TRP A 454 -7.13 3.67 0.94
N ILE A 455 -7.62 2.58 0.35
CA ILE A 455 -7.86 1.34 1.10
C ILE A 455 -6.54 0.68 1.51
N SER A 456 -5.50 0.73 0.66
CA SER A 456 -4.16 0.29 1.02
C SER A 456 -3.58 1.15 2.16
N GLY A 457 -3.71 2.46 2.08
CA GLY A 457 -3.30 3.39 3.14
C GLY A 457 -4.04 3.15 4.46
N TYR A 458 -5.34 2.83 4.41
CA TYR A 458 -6.13 2.43 5.56
C TYR A 458 -5.58 1.15 6.21
N ILE A 459 -5.34 0.10 5.40
CA ILE A 459 -4.79 -1.17 5.88
C ILE A 459 -3.43 -0.93 6.55
N MET A 460 -2.53 -0.20 5.89
CA MET A 460 -1.19 0.10 6.42
C MET A 460 -1.24 0.93 7.70
N ASP A 461 -2.19 1.87 7.83
CA ASP A 461 -2.41 2.62 9.07
C ASP A 461 -2.86 1.70 10.22
N LYS A 462 -3.76 0.77 9.96
CA LYS A 462 -4.20 -0.23 10.96
C LYS A 462 -3.06 -1.14 11.40
N ILE A 463 -2.25 -1.61 10.45
CA ILE A 463 -1.06 -2.42 10.74
C ILE A 463 -0.08 -1.62 11.64
N SER A 464 0.23 -0.37 11.29
CA SER A 464 1.17 0.44 12.07
C SER A 464 0.71 0.70 13.50
N ARG A 465 -0.57 0.92 13.73
CA ARG A 465 -1.14 1.11 15.08
C ARG A 465 -1.06 -0.17 15.92
N GLN A 466 -1.32 -1.35 15.33
CA GLN A 466 -1.18 -2.62 16.03
C GLN A 466 0.25 -2.83 16.58
N TYR A 467 1.28 -2.44 15.81
CA TYR A 467 2.67 -2.52 16.28
C TYR A 467 2.99 -1.49 17.36
N THR A 468 2.39 -0.31 17.33
CA THR A 468 2.63 0.74 18.34
C THR A 468 2.00 0.36 19.67
N ASP A 469 0.80 -0.20 19.66
CA ASP A 469 0.08 -0.64 20.86
C ASP A 469 0.78 -1.83 21.55
N VAL A 470 1.40 -2.73 20.78
CA VAL A 470 2.19 -3.85 21.31
C VAL A 470 3.53 -3.38 21.92
N ALA A 471 4.11 -2.30 21.39
CA ALA A 471 5.36 -1.73 21.91
C ALA A 471 5.16 -0.86 23.16
N ALA A 472 3.93 -0.42 23.44
CA ALA A 472 3.57 0.44 24.57
C ALA A 472 3.06 -0.36 25.81
N ASN A 473 2.80 -1.67 25.66
CA ASN A 473 2.44 -2.62 26.70
C ASN A 473 3.61 -3.58 27.00
#